data_399ae7f89bd0b6ca5ede42bb221b9d56
#
_entry.id   399ae7f89bd0b6ca5ede42bb221b9d56
#
_cell.length_a   1.000
_cell.length_b   1.000
_cell.length_c   1.000
_cell.angle_alpha   90.00
_cell.angle_beta   90.00
_cell.angle_gamma   90.00
#
_symmetry.space_group_name_H-M   'P 1'
#
loop_
_entity.id
_entity.type
_entity.pdbx_description
1 polymer ?
#
loop_
_entity_poly.entity_id
_entity_poly.type
_entity_poly.pdbx_seq_one_letter_code
_entity_poly.pdbx_strand_id
1 'polypeptide(L)'
;GFVRRLPTQLIEAFKSTLEEVSEADLIVHVVDGSHPDPFSQIDAVDDVLSDIDGVETIPTIIVFNKADRMDEATRERIEALMPEAYIVSAFSGEGVDELRMQVESMLPTPNVHVEALLPYTAGSLVSRVREYGKVINVEYRDDGMMLEAEVDDHLAAQIVEQSIG
;
A
#
# COMPACT_ATOMS: atom_id res chain seq x y z
N GLY A 1 5.45 -21.33 1.66
CA GLY A 1 5.48 -19.95 1.94
C GLY A 1 6.28 -19.59 3.19
N PHE A 2 6.78 -18.42 3.19
CA PHE A 2 7.60 -17.84 4.25
C PHE A 2 6.90 -17.87 5.62
N VAL A 3 5.63 -17.52 5.67
CA VAL A 3 4.82 -17.41 6.91
C VAL A 3 4.49 -18.79 7.54
N ARG A 4 4.31 -19.84 6.76
CA ARG A 4 3.95 -21.19 7.26
C ARG A 4 5.01 -21.91 8.09
N ARG A 5 6.25 -21.45 8.07
CA ARG A 5 7.40 -22.11 8.72
C ARG A 5 8.15 -21.22 9.71
N LEU A 6 7.57 -20.08 10.08
CA LEU A 6 8.19 -19.20 11.06
C LEU A 6 7.95 -19.75 12.49
N PRO A 7 9.01 -19.87 13.32
CA PRO A 7 8.84 -20.07 14.76
C PRO A 7 8.00 -18.94 15.36
N THR A 8 7.20 -19.25 16.38
CA THR A 8 6.28 -18.30 17.04
C THR A 8 6.96 -16.98 17.43
N GLN A 9 8.22 -17.03 17.85
CA GLN A 9 9.01 -15.84 18.22
C GLN A 9 9.32 -14.92 17.03
N LEU A 10 9.45 -15.49 15.82
CA LEU A 10 9.65 -14.72 14.58
C LEU A 10 8.33 -14.16 14.05
N ILE A 11 7.20 -14.79 14.34
CA ILE A 11 5.87 -14.26 14.02
C ILE A 11 5.62 -12.99 14.85
N GLU A 12 5.96 -12.96 16.14
CA GLU A 12 5.83 -11.77 16.99
C GLU A 12 6.75 -10.63 16.54
N ALA A 13 8.00 -10.93 16.16
CA ALA A 13 8.91 -9.92 15.61
C ALA A 13 8.45 -9.40 14.23
N PHE A 14 7.80 -10.24 13.45
CA PHE A 14 7.22 -9.88 12.16
C PHE A 14 5.93 -9.08 12.33
N LYS A 15 5.15 -9.35 13.38
CA LYS A 15 3.93 -8.62 13.73
C LYS A 15 4.20 -7.12 13.92
N SER A 16 5.29 -6.75 14.61
CA SER A 16 5.66 -5.33 14.79
C SER A 16 6.01 -4.63 13.47
N THR A 17 6.55 -5.34 12.50
CA THR A 17 6.81 -4.82 11.14
C THR A 17 5.50 -4.74 10.34
N LEU A 18 4.56 -5.65 10.59
CA LEU A 18 3.25 -5.66 9.94
C LEU A 18 2.27 -4.62 10.52
N GLU A 19 2.53 -4.08 11.71
CA GLU A 19 1.76 -2.95 12.25
C GLU A 19 1.84 -1.72 11.32
N GLU A 20 2.96 -1.55 10.58
CA GLU A 20 3.10 -0.52 9.55
C GLU A 20 2.14 -0.72 8.37
N VAL A 21 1.62 -1.94 8.17
CA VAL A 21 0.63 -2.24 7.11
C VAL A 21 -0.67 -1.48 7.34
N SER A 22 -1.05 -1.21 8.59
CA SER A 22 -2.26 -0.44 8.91
C SER A 22 -2.22 1.01 8.41
N GLU A 23 -1.04 1.53 8.08
CA GLU A 23 -0.84 2.87 7.52
C GLU A 23 -0.74 2.87 5.98
N ALA A 24 -0.86 1.72 5.33
CA ALA A 24 -0.76 1.61 3.88
C ALA A 24 -2.04 2.07 3.17
N ASP A 25 -1.89 2.68 2.01
CA ASP A 25 -3.01 3.04 1.12
C ASP A 25 -3.48 1.86 0.27
N LEU A 26 -2.63 0.85 0.08
CA LEU A 26 -2.88 -0.34 -0.73
C LEU A 26 -2.00 -1.50 -0.27
N ILE A 27 -2.57 -2.69 -0.17
CA ILE A 27 -1.84 -3.93 0.06
C ILE A 27 -1.69 -4.68 -1.26
N VAL A 28 -0.46 -5.02 -1.62
CA VAL A 28 -0.17 -5.93 -2.73
C VAL A 28 0.31 -7.26 -2.17
N HIS A 29 -0.59 -8.24 -2.11
CA HIS A 29 -0.31 -9.57 -1.59
C HIS A 29 0.27 -10.46 -2.67
N VAL A 30 1.59 -10.69 -2.63
CA VAL A 30 2.30 -11.49 -3.63
C VAL A 30 2.42 -12.94 -3.20
N VAL A 31 1.89 -13.84 -4.03
CA VAL A 31 1.84 -15.29 -3.83
C VAL A 31 2.75 -15.99 -4.84
N ASP A 32 3.43 -17.06 -4.43
CA ASP A 32 4.19 -17.91 -5.36
C ASP A 32 3.22 -18.81 -6.15
N GLY A 33 2.90 -18.39 -7.37
CA GLY A 33 1.99 -19.10 -8.25
C GLY A 33 2.52 -20.46 -8.77
N SER A 34 3.83 -20.70 -8.64
CA SER A 34 4.44 -22.00 -8.97
C SER A 34 4.38 -23.02 -7.81
N HIS A 35 3.84 -22.61 -6.66
CA HIS A 35 3.69 -23.51 -5.53
C HIS A 35 2.56 -24.53 -5.80
N PRO A 36 2.68 -25.80 -5.35
CA PRO A 36 1.65 -26.82 -5.54
C PRO A 36 0.26 -26.47 -4.94
N ASP A 37 0.26 -25.64 -3.91
CA ASP A 37 -0.96 -25.11 -3.27
C ASP A 37 -0.78 -23.61 -2.99
N PRO A 38 -0.99 -22.75 -3.99
CA PRO A 38 -0.82 -21.30 -3.83
C PRO A 38 -1.94 -20.67 -2.97
N PHE A 39 -3.15 -21.23 -2.99
CA PHE A 39 -4.30 -20.69 -2.24
C PHE A 39 -4.09 -20.77 -0.72
N SER A 40 -3.53 -21.88 -0.24
CA SER A 40 -3.22 -22.02 1.19
C SER A 40 -2.18 -21.02 1.71
N GLN A 41 -1.45 -20.34 0.83
CA GLN A 41 -0.56 -19.25 1.22
C GLN A 41 -1.33 -17.95 1.45
N ILE A 42 -2.42 -17.73 0.72
CA ILE A 42 -3.32 -16.59 0.91
C ILE A 42 -3.97 -16.70 2.29
N ASP A 43 -4.62 -17.83 2.57
CA ASP A 43 -5.28 -18.07 3.86
C ASP A 43 -4.33 -17.81 5.05
N ALA A 44 -3.07 -18.27 4.94
CA ALA A 44 -2.08 -18.10 6.00
C ALA A 44 -1.64 -16.64 6.23
N VAL A 45 -1.71 -15.79 5.20
CA VAL A 45 -1.41 -14.36 5.30
C VAL A 45 -2.63 -13.60 5.79
N ASP A 46 -3.81 -13.94 5.30
CA ASP A 46 -5.08 -13.35 5.72
C ASP A 46 -5.32 -13.56 7.23
N ASP A 47 -5.01 -14.76 7.75
CA ASP A 47 -5.06 -15.06 9.18
C ASP A 47 -4.16 -14.10 10.00
N VAL A 48 -2.97 -13.78 9.49
CA VAL A 48 -2.03 -12.86 10.17
C VAL A 48 -2.48 -11.39 10.04
N LEU A 49 -2.97 -11.00 8.87
CA LEU A 49 -3.45 -9.64 8.63
C LEU A 49 -4.73 -9.33 9.42
N SER A 50 -5.61 -10.32 9.61
CA SER A 50 -6.85 -10.17 10.38
C SER A 50 -6.63 -9.85 11.87
N ASP A 51 -5.42 -10.13 12.38
CA ASP A 51 -5.01 -9.78 13.75
C ASP A 51 -4.55 -8.32 13.90
N ILE A 52 -4.50 -7.54 12.80
CA ILE A 52 -4.02 -6.15 12.78
C ILE A 52 -5.21 -5.22 12.61
N ASP A 53 -5.44 -4.36 13.58
CA ASP A 53 -6.55 -3.40 13.55
C ASP A 53 -6.42 -2.44 12.36
N GLY A 54 -7.51 -2.21 11.63
CA GLY A 54 -7.60 -1.27 10.53
C GLY A 54 -7.21 -1.83 9.15
N VAL A 55 -6.57 -3.00 9.07
CA VAL A 55 -6.16 -3.62 7.80
C VAL A 55 -7.35 -4.01 6.93
N GLU A 56 -8.48 -4.37 7.54
CA GLU A 56 -9.71 -4.75 6.85
C GLU A 56 -10.31 -3.64 5.97
N THR A 57 -9.91 -2.39 6.19
CA THR A 57 -10.35 -1.24 5.40
C THR A 57 -9.43 -0.92 4.23
N ILE A 58 -8.25 -1.53 4.17
CA ILE A 58 -7.24 -1.25 3.15
C ILE A 58 -7.52 -2.10 1.91
N PRO A 59 -7.64 -1.49 0.72
CA PRO A 59 -7.80 -2.24 -0.51
C PRO A 59 -6.62 -3.18 -0.72
N THR A 60 -6.91 -4.42 -1.16
CA THR A 60 -5.89 -5.46 -1.36
C THR A 60 -5.94 -5.99 -2.78
N ILE A 61 -4.78 -6.07 -3.44
CA ILE A 61 -4.59 -6.74 -4.73
C ILE A 61 -3.84 -8.05 -4.49
N ILE A 62 -4.40 -9.18 -4.96
CA ILE A 62 -3.73 -10.47 -4.94
C ILE A 62 -2.98 -10.68 -6.25
N VAL A 63 -1.70 -11.03 -6.15
CA VAL A 63 -0.78 -11.21 -7.27
C VAL A 63 -0.13 -12.58 -7.20
N PHE A 64 -0.39 -13.43 -8.19
CA PHE A 64 0.32 -14.69 -8.35
C PHE A 64 1.56 -14.48 -9.23
N ASN A 65 2.73 -14.48 -8.59
CA ASN A 65 4.01 -14.31 -9.27
C ASN A 65 4.56 -15.66 -9.74
N LYS A 66 5.57 -15.63 -10.62
CA LYS A 66 6.23 -16.76 -11.26
C LYS A 66 5.34 -17.47 -12.29
N ALA A 67 4.56 -16.70 -13.07
CA ALA A 67 3.76 -17.21 -14.18
C ALA A 67 4.59 -18.04 -15.17
N ASP A 68 5.86 -17.69 -15.37
CA ASP A 68 6.82 -18.42 -16.19
C ASP A 68 7.11 -19.87 -15.73
N ARG A 69 6.72 -20.20 -14.49
CA ARG A 69 6.91 -21.54 -13.88
C ARG A 69 5.60 -22.21 -13.46
N MET A 70 4.47 -21.57 -13.74
CA MET A 70 3.14 -22.05 -13.44
C MET A 70 2.68 -23.02 -14.53
N ASP A 71 2.05 -24.13 -14.15
CA ASP A 71 1.38 -25.00 -15.11
C ASP A 71 0.02 -24.44 -15.51
N GLU A 72 -0.49 -24.88 -16.68
CA GLU A 72 -1.74 -24.40 -17.25
C GLU A 72 -2.93 -24.69 -16.34
N ALA A 73 -2.98 -25.84 -15.70
CA ALA A 73 -4.08 -26.21 -14.80
C ALA A 73 -4.15 -25.30 -13.57
N THR A 74 -3.00 -24.89 -13.03
CA THR A 74 -2.93 -23.91 -11.94
C THR A 74 -3.38 -22.52 -12.41
N ARG A 75 -2.97 -22.10 -13.61
CA ARG A 75 -3.40 -20.83 -14.21
C ARG A 75 -4.92 -20.77 -14.38
N GLU A 76 -5.51 -21.78 -15.05
CA GLU A 76 -6.96 -21.88 -15.25
C GLU A 76 -7.72 -21.89 -13.91
N ARG A 77 -7.17 -22.55 -12.90
CA ARG A 77 -7.76 -22.58 -11.57
C ARG A 77 -7.76 -21.22 -10.88
N ILE A 78 -6.66 -20.47 -10.99
CA ILE A 78 -6.56 -19.11 -10.45
C ILE A 78 -7.58 -18.21 -11.14
N GLU A 79 -7.61 -18.20 -12.48
CA GLU A 79 -8.54 -17.39 -13.27
C GLU A 79 -10.00 -17.70 -12.96
N ALA A 80 -10.32 -18.98 -12.70
CA ALA A 80 -11.68 -19.39 -12.36
C ALA A 80 -12.10 -19.03 -10.93
N LEU A 81 -11.19 -19.13 -9.95
CA LEU A 81 -11.50 -18.91 -8.53
C LEU A 81 -11.26 -17.49 -8.07
N MET A 82 -10.32 -16.77 -8.70
CA MET A 82 -9.91 -15.42 -8.35
C MET A 82 -9.74 -14.54 -9.61
N PRO A 83 -10.83 -14.26 -10.33
CA PRO A 83 -10.77 -13.54 -11.61
C PRO A 83 -10.23 -12.10 -11.47
N GLU A 84 -10.20 -11.55 -10.26
CA GLU A 84 -9.68 -10.22 -9.95
C GLU A 84 -8.18 -10.25 -9.57
N ALA A 85 -7.58 -11.45 -9.43
CA ALA A 85 -6.16 -11.56 -9.12
C ALA A 85 -5.30 -11.35 -10.37
N TYR A 86 -4.09 -10.86 -10.17
CA TYR A 86 -3.11 -10.66 -11.23
C TYR A 86 -2.16 -11.85 -11.30
N ILE A 87 -1.95 -12.38 -12.50
CA ILE A 87 -0.95 -13.41 -12.77
C ILE A 87 0.22 -12.74 -13.47
N VAL A 88 1.39 -12.74 -12.83
CA VAL A 88 2.57 -12.04 -13.31
C VAL A 88 3.83 -12.90 -13.25
N SER A 89 4.83 -12.53 -14.02
CA SER A 89 6.18 -13.01 -13.84
C SER A 89 7.16 -11.84 -13.73
N ALA A 90 7.69 -11.63 -12.55
CA ALA A 90 8.75 -10.64 -12.35
C ALA A 90 10.02 -10.99 -13.13
N PHE A 91 10.20 -12.26 -13.53
CA PHE A 91 11.34 -12.72 -14.29
C PHE A 91 11.22 -12.38 -15.79
N SER A 92 10.05 -12.64 -16.39
CA SER A 92 9.81 -12.41 -17.83
C SER A 92 9.22 -11.03 -18.14
N GLY A 93 8.62 -10.37 -17.14
CA GLY A 93 7.86 -9.13 -17.30
C GLY A 93 6.37 -9.34 -17.66
N GLU A 94 5.92 -10.60 -17.81
CA GLU A 94 4.52 -10.93 -18.12
C GLU A 94 3.58 -10.34 -17.04
N GLY A 95 2.54 -9.60 -17.47
CA GLY A 95 1.48 -9.05 -16.61
C GLY A 95 1.93 -7.90 -15.67
N VAL A 96 3.21 -7.53 -15.68
CA VAL A 96 3.74 -6.53 -14.73
C VAL A 96 3.26 -5.13 -15.07
N ASP A 97 3.12 -4.78 -16.34
CA ASP A 97 2.65 -3.45 -16.75
C ASP A 97 1.17 -3.24 -16.40
N GLU A 98 0.33 -4.26 -16.57
CA GLU A 98 -1.08 -4.24 -16.18
C GLU A 98 -1.22 -4.08 -14.66
N LEU A 99 -0.45 -4.84 -13.88
CA LEU A 99 -0.42 -4.72 -12.43
C LEU A 99 0.01 -3.31 -12.01
N ARG A 100 1.06 -2.76 -12.63
CA ARG A 100 1.55 -1.41 -12.33
C ARG A 100 0.47 -0.35 -12.57
N MET A 101 -0.21 -0.40 -13.72
CA MET A 101 -1.31 0.52 -14.03
C MET A 101 -2.45 0.41 -13.01
N GLN A 102 -2.77 -0.80 -12.57
CA GLN A 102 -3.79 -1.01 -11.55
C GLN A 102 -3.38 -0.42 -10.21
N VAL A 103 -2.16 -0.67 -9.75
CA VAL A 103 -1.62 -0.08 -8.51
C VAL A 103 -1.65 1.45 -8.60
N GLU A 104 -1.16 2.04 -9.70
CA GLU A 104 -1.18 3.49 -9.91
C GLU A 104 -2.61 4.07 -9.85
N SER A 105 -3.60 3.34 -10.37
CA SER A 105 -5.01 3.79 -10.37
C SER A 105 -5.67 3.74 -8.99
N MET A 106 -5.16 2.91 -8.08
CA MET A 106 -5.71 2.71 -6.73
C MET A 106 -5.00 3.55 -5.67
N LEU A 107 -3.82 4.06 -5.97
CA LEU A 107 -3.09 4.93 -5.05
C LEU A 107 -3.70 6.33 -5.02
N PRO A 108 -3.70 7.01 -3.84
CA PRO A 108 -4.09 8.40 -3.75
C PRO A 108 -3.26 9.27 -4.70
N THR A 109 -3.93 10.06 -5.52
CA THR A 109 -3.25 11.03 -6.39
C THR A 109 -3.33 12.41 -5.78
N PRO A 110 -2.22 13.17 -5.72
CA PRO A 110 -2.24 14.54 -5.24
C PRO A 110 -2.96 15.43 -6.28
N ASN A 111 -4.25 15.67 -6.03
CA ASN A 111 -5.13 16.45 -6.90
C ASN A 111 -5.87 17.58 -6.19
N VAL A 112 -5.72 17.69 -4.87
CA VAL A 112 -6.29 18.76 -4.05
C VAL A 112 -5.25 19.84 -3.86
N HIS A 113 -5.52 21.03 -4.42
CA HIS A 113 -4.69 22.20 -4.16
C HIS A 113 -5.05 22.77 -2.78
N VAL A 114 -4.05 22.91 -1.92
CA VAL A 114 -4.20 23.46 -0.59
C VAL A 114 -3.24 24.65 -0.40
N GLU A 115 -3.76 25.70 0.25
CA GLU A 115 -2.98 26.83 0.75
C GLU A 115 -3.36 27.02 2.22
N ALA A 116 -2.39 26.86 3.12
CA ALA A 116 -2.67 26.90 4.55
C ALA A 116 -1.49 27.46 5.35
N LEU A 117 -1.80 28.27 6.37
CA LEU A 117 -0.84 28.69 7.37
C LEU A 117 -0.75 27.62 8.46
N LEU A 118 0.40 26.98 8.60
CA LEU A 118 0.66 25.92 9.58
C LEU A 118 1.55 26.44 10.71
N PRO A 119 1.31 26.03 11.96
CA PRO A 119 2.23 26.34 13.04
C PRO A 119 3.57 25.64 12.85
N TYR A 120 4.64 26.15 13.40
CA TYR A 120 5.98 25.54 13.34
C TYR A 120 6.04 24.13 13.98
N THR A 121 5.08 23.82 14.85
CA THR A 121 4.92 22.47 15.45
C THR A 121 4.42 21.42 14.47
N ALA A 122 3.85 21.82 13.32
CA ALA A 122 3.36 20.91 12.28
C ALA A 122 4.47 20.40 11.32
N GLY A 123 5.72 20.41 11.73
CA GLY A 123 6.86 20.01 10.89
C GLY A 123 6.77 18.56 10.36
N SER A 124 6.19 17.65 11.15
CA SER A 124 5.94 16.26 10.71
C SER A 124 4.94 16.19 9.56
N LEU A 125 3.88 17.00 9.60
CA LEU A 125 2.89 17.09 8.53
C LEU A 125 3.52 17.65 7.24
N VAL A 126 4.33 18.71 7.34
CA VAL A 126 5.07 19.28 6.19
C VAL A 126 6.03 18.23 5.58
N SER A 127 6.66 17.39 6.40
CA SER A 127 7.51 16.30 5.90
C SER A 127 6.72 15.27 5.12
N ARG A 128 5.52 14.88 5.59
CA ARG A 128 4.62 13.97 4.87
C ARG A 128 4.13 14.58 3.57
N VAL A 129 3.80 15.87 3.55
CA VAL A 129 3.42 16.56 2.31
C VAL A 129 4.55 16.56 1.27
N ARG A 130 5.82 16.64 1.71
CA ARG A 130 6.96 16.52 0.81
C ARG A 130 7.17 15.10 0.27
N GLU A 131 6.79 14.10 1.04
CA GLU A 131 6.97 12.68 0.70
C GLU A 131 5.84 12.16 -0.21
N TYR A 132 4.59 12.53 0.10
CA TYR A 132 3.39 11.97 -0.55
C TYR A 132 2.61 12.96 -1.43
N GLY A 133 2.97 14.24 -1.39
CA GLY A 133 2.34 15.29 -2.16
C GLY A 133 3.34 16.01 -3.07
N LYS A 134 2.89 17.10 -3.67
CA LYS A 134 3.70 17.99 -4.47
C LYS A 134 3.72 19.38 -3.83
N VAL A 135 4.79 19.72 -3.16
CA VAL A 135 4.96 21.07 -2.59
C VAL A 135 5.21 22.06 -3.72
N ILE A 136 4.37 23.10 -3.80
CA ILE A 136 4.48 24.20 -4.75
C ILE A 136 5.32 25.32 -4.14
N ASN A 137 4.97 25.73 -2.90
CA ASN A 137 5.68 26.79 -2.19
C ASN A 137 5.64 26.57 -0.67
N VAL A 138 6.68 27.03 0.03
CA VAL A 138 6.70 27.16 1.49
C VAL A 138 7.33 28.49 1.84
N GLU A 139 6.53 29.37 2.46
CA GLU A 139 6.99 30.67 2.94
C GLU A 139 6.99 30.69 4.49
N TYR A 140 8.12 31.01 5.09
CA TYR A 140 8.24 31.13 6.54
C TYR A 140 7.87 32.54 6.96
N ARG A 141 6.88 32.70 7.84
CA ARG A 141 6.35 33.95 8.37
C ARG A 141 6.49 33.99 9.88
N ASP A 142 6.34 35.16 10.48
CA ASP A 142 6.46 35.33 11.95
C ASP A 142 5.45 34.49 12.74
N ASP A 143 4.28 34.17 12.14
CA ASP A 143 3.15 33.46 12.73
C ASP A 143 3.11 31.96 12.34
N GLY A 144 3.97 31.50 11.42
CA GLY A 144 3.99 30.10 10.99
C GLY A 144 4.61 29.88 9.61
N MET A 145 4.26 28.76 9.00
CA MET A 145 4.67 28.37 7.66
C MET A 145 3.46 28.41 6.73
N MET A 146 3.47 29.29 5.73
CA MET A 146 2.49 29.27 4.66
C MET A 146 2.89 28.16 3.69
N LEU A 147 2.08 27.09 3.61
CA LEU A 147 2.27 25.96 2.74
C LEU A 147 1.29 26.05 1.57
N GLU A 148 1.82 25.91 0.35
CA GLU A 148 1.06 25.72 -0.87
C GLU A 148 1.48 24.38 -1.51
N ALA A 149 0.53 23.47 -1.69
CA ALA A 149 0.81 22.12 -2.17
C ALA A 149 -0.39 21.51 -2.92
N GLU A 150 -0.08 20.52 -3.77
CA GLU A 150 -1.06 19.55 -4.28
C GLU A 150 -0.91 18.25 -3.47
N VAL A 151 -2.00 17.79 -2.86
CA VAL A 151 -2.03 16.62 -1.97
C VAL A 151 -3.28 15.78 -2.24
N ASP A 152 -3.33 14.56 -1.71
CA ASP A 152 -4.56 13.78 -1.69
C ASP A 152 -5.59 14.34 -0.68
N ASP A 153 -6.81 13.84 -0.74
CA ASP A 153 -7.92 14.28 0.12
C ASP A 153 -7.61 14.09 1.61
N HIS A 154 -6.89 13.03 1.98
CA HIS A 154 -6.58 12.71 3.37
C HIS A 154 -5.54 13.69 3.96
N LEU A 155 -4.46 13.97 3.22
CA LEU A 155 -3.48 14.99 3.62
C LEU A 155 -4.10 16.38 3.61
N ALA A 156 -4.97 16.69 2.65
CA ALA A 156 -5.70 17.96 2.60
C ALA A 156 -6.52 18.18 3.88
N ALA A 157 -7.26 17.16 4.33
CA ALA A 157 -8.03 17.23 5.58
C ALA A 157 -7.13 17.48 6.80
N GLN A 158 -5.99 16.80 6.90
CA GLN A 158 -5.04 17.00 8.00
C GLN A 158 -4.40 18.39 7.99
N ILE A 159 -4.11 18.94 6.80
CA ILE A 159 -3.59 20.30 6.65
C ILE A 159 -4.61 21.31 7.15
N VAL A 160 -5.89 21.16 6.76
CA VAL A 160 -6.97 22.04 7.21
C VAL A 160 -7.17 21.96 8.73
N GLU A 161 -7.13 20.74 9.31
CA GLU A 161 -7.29 20.54 10.76
C GLU A 161 -6.18 21.22 11.58
N GLN A 162 -4.95 21.24 11.07
CA GLN A 162 -3.80 21.84 11.75
C GLN A 162 -3.51 23.28 11.34
N SER A 163 -4.28 23.84 10.42
CA SER A 163 -4.12 25.22 9.97
C SER A 163 -4.47 26.24 11.06
N ILE A 164 -3.76 27.35 11.04
CA ILE A 164 -4.02 28.50 11.91
C ILE A 164 -4.88 29.51 11.14
N GLY A 165 -6.12 29.62 11.47
CA GLY A 165 -7.02 30.65 10.90
C GLY A 165 -8.21 30.10 10.23
#